data_1de139cdea80ea344eaacd55603db9e5
#
_entry.id   1de139cdea80ea344eaacd55603db9e5
#
_cell.length_a   1.000
_cell.length_b   1.000
_cell.length_c   1.000
_cell.angle_alpha   90.00
_cell.angle_beta   90.00
_cell.angle_gamma   90.00
#
_symmetry.space_group_name_H-M   'P 1'
#
loop_
_entity.id
_entity.type
_entity.pdbx_description
1 polymer ?
#
loop_
_entity_poly.entity_id
_entity_poly.type
_entity_poly.pdbx_seq_one_letter_code
_entity_poly.pdbx_strand_id
1 'polypeptide(L)'
;MNSNLGARRDFLQQLGALAGAAWFEAQWPAVLGAAQHAHEAAKGNGAEDFEVLTPEQAKQIEAITSQIIPTDELPGAREAGVVYFIDRALKTFASDTRPVYEKGLADVSRIAAELFPGIRSISDATPEQQQQIVAELMSSAGSDFPQIIWTHTLFGFLLDPEAGANRDYVGWKVIGRDPAHSFSPPFGFYDRDYPGWQANSPETDKR
;
A
#
# COMPACT_ATOMS: atom_id res chain seq x y z
N MET A 1 -5.17 22.34 13.86
CA MET A 1 -5.18 20.88 13.74
C MET A 1 -5.02 20.36 12.31
N ASN A 2 -4.83 21.21 11.28
CA ASN A 2 -4.77 20.76 9.86
C ASN A 2 -3.35 20.56 9.28
N SER A 3 -2.28 20.73 10.05
CA SER A 3 -0.92 20.66 9.52
C SER A 3 -0.41 19.24 9.21
N ASN A 4 -0.92 18.22 9.91
CA ASN A 4 -0.48 16.83 9.72
C ASN A 4 -1.07 16.17 8.46
N LEU A 5 -2.27 16.55 8.05
CA LEU A 5 -2.92 15.98 6.86
C LEU A 5 -2.19 16.37 5.57
N GLY A 6 -1.74 17.64 5.49
CA GLY A 6 -0.95 18.12 4.36
C GLY A 6 0.39 17.39 4.25
N ALA A 7 1.11 17.29 5.36
CA ALA A 7 2.44 16.65 5.40
C ALA A 7 2.39 15.16 5.01
N ARG A 8 1.38 14.41 5.49
CA ARG A 8 1.18 13.00 5.12
C ARG A 8 0.87 12.83 3.64
N ARG A 9 -0.02 13.66 3.12
CA ARG A 9 -0.40 13.66 1.70
C ARG A 9 0.80 13.98 0.80
N ASP A 10 1.55 15.03 1.14
CA ASP A 10 2.74 15.44 0.38
C ASP A 10 3.83 14.35 0.44
N PHE A 11 4.00 13.70 1.59
CA PHE A 11 4.91 12.58 1.77
C PHE A 11 4.53 11.40 0.85
N LEU A 12 3.26 10.98 0.85
CA LEU A 12 2.79 9.88 0.01
C LEU A 12 2.88 10.21 -1.49
N GLN A 13 2.63 11.46 -1.88
CA GLN A 13 2.79 11.91 -3.27
C GLN A 13 4.26 11.90 -3.72
N GLN A 14 5.19 12.34 -2.86
CA GLN A 14 6.62 12.33 -3.16
C GLN A 14 7.17 10.90 -3.26
N LEU A 15 6.70 9.99 -2.42
CA LEU A 15 7.10 8.59 -2.45
C LEU A 15 6.60 7.86 -3.70
N GLY A 16 5.39 8.14 -4.15
CA GLY A 16 4.85 7.61 -5.42
C GLY A 16 5.69 8.02 -6.64
N ALA A 17 6.36 9.18 -6.58
CA ALA A 17 7.25 9.65 -7.64
C ALA A 17 8.65 9.02 -7.61
N LEU A 18 9.09 8.52 -6.45
CA LEU A 18 10.43 7.95 -6.24
C LEU A 18 10.51 6.43 -6.46
N ALA A 19 9.38 5.73 -6.47
CA ALA A 19 9.32 4.31 -6.83
C ALA A 19 9.63 4.18 -8.33
N GLY A 20 10.90 3.93 -8.61
CA GLY A 20 11.51 4.12 -9.92
C GLY A 20 10.76 3.44 -11.07
N ALA A 21 10.47 4.21 -12.11
CA ALA A 21 9.78 3.79 -13.33
C ALA A 21 10.38 2.52 -13.98
N ALA A 22 11.67 2.32 -13.90
CA ALA A 22 12.36 1.17 -14.52
C ALA A 22 12.04 -0.17 -13.83
N TRP A 23 11.90 -0.21 -12.51
CA TRP A 23 11.46 -1.42 -11.80
C TRP A 23 10.00 -1.73 -12.12
N PHE A 24 9.18 -0.68 -12.20
CA PHE A 24 7.77 -0.76 -12.55
C PHE A 24 7.56 -1.37 -13.95
N GLU A 25 8.30 -0.92 -14.95
CA GLU A 25 8.20 -1.46 -16.32
C GLU A 25 8.59 -2.94 -16.39
N ALA A 26 9.62 -3.36 -15.67
CA ALA A 26 10.09 -4.75 -15.68
C ALA A 26 9.13 -5.72 -14.98
N GLN A 27 8.44 -5.29 -13.91
CA GLN A 27 7.56 -6.13 -13.11
C GLN A 27 6.07 -5.95 -13.46
N TRP A 28 5.74 -4.96 -14.29
CA TRP A 28 4.35 -4.60 -14.60
C TRP A 28 3.47 -5.75 -15.10
N PRO A 29 3.92 -6.63 -16.01
CA PRO A 29 3.11 -7.77 -16.45
C PRO A 29 2.79 -8.75 -15.32
N ALA A 30 3.72 -8.97 -14.39
CA ALA A 30 3.55 -9.86 -13.25
C ALA A 30 2.65 -9.21 -12.17
N VAL A 31 2.77 -7.90 -11.98
CA VAL A 31 1.90 -7.10 -11.11
C VAL A 31 0.46 -7.14 -11.61
N LEU A 32 0.22 -6.98 -12.91
CA LEU A 32 -1.11 -7.08 -13.51
C LEU A 32 -1.71 -8.49 -13.38
N GLY A 33 -0.91 -9.54 -13.54
CA GLY A 33 -1.37 -10.92 -13.35
C GLY A 33 -1.79 -11.22 -11.89
N ALA A 34 -1.04 -10.73 -10.92
CA ALA A 34 -1.39 -10.82 -9.50
C ALA A 34 -2.67 -10.05 -9.17
N ALA A 35 -2.88 -8.96 -9.87
CA ALA A 35 -3.97 -8.03 -9.77
C ALA A 35 -5.36 -8.64 -10.01
N GLN A 36 -5.50 -9.37 -11.11
CA GLN A 36 -6.78 -9.98 -11.48
C GLN A 36 -7.25 -10.99 -10.43
N HIS A 37 -6.32 -11.76 -9.85
CA HIS A 37 -6.64 -12.72 -8.80
C HIS A 37 -6.98 -12.07 -7.45
N ALA A 38 -6.31 -10.97 -7.10
CA ALA A 38 -6.57 -10.27 -5.85
C ALA A 38 -7.93 -9.54 -5.85
N HIS A 39 -8.37 -9.03 -7.01
CA HIS A 39 -9.68 -8.40 -7.16
C HIS A 39 -10.83 -9.40 -6.96
N GLU A 40 -10.70 -10.63 -7.42
CA GLU A 40 -11.70 -11.68 -7.20
C GLU A 40 -11.74 -12.13 -5.74
N ALA A 41 -10.60 -12.27 -5.08
CA ALA A 41 -10.51 -12.61 -3.67
C ALA A 41 -11.04 -11.50 -2.75
N ALA A 42 -10.85 -10.23 -3.12
CA ALA A 42 -11.38 -9.09 -2.36
C ALA A 42 -12.90 -8.93 -2.46
N LYS A 43 -13.56 -9.54 -3.45
CA LYS A 43 -15.02 -9.60 -3.56
C LYS A 43 -15.65 -10.71 -2.69
N GLY A 44 -14.85 -11.69 -2.27
CA GLY A 44 -15.25 -12.69 -1.28
C GLY A 44 -15.37 -12.07 0.12
N ASN A 45 -16.38 -12.46 0.84
CA ASN A 45 -16.74 -11.94 2.18
C ASN A 45 -15.72 -12.33 3.26
N GLY A 46 -14.43 -12.15 3.07
CA GLY A 46 -13.77 -12.47 4.24
C GLY A 46 -12.30 -12.72 4.35
N ALA A 47 -11.89 -12.51 5.45
CA ALA A 47 -10.72 -12.81 6.24
C ALA A 47 -10.13 -14.26 6.10
N GLU A 48 -10.61 -15.10 5.19
CA GLU A 48 -10.34 -16.55 5.25
C GLU A 48 -9.47 -17.09 4.12
N ASP A 49 -9.15 -16.34 3.07
CA ASP A 49 -8.44 -16.90 1.91
C ASP A 49 -7.09 -16.24 1.63
N PHE A 50 -6.20 -16.28 2.60
CA PHE A 50 -4.77 -16.08 2.31
C PHE A 50 -4.24 -17.32 1.57
N GLU A 51 -3.48 -17.09 0.49
CA GLU A 51 -2.94 -18.16 -0.35
C GLU A 51 -1.53 -18.60 0.08
N VAL A 52 -0.80 -17.71 0.74
CA VAL A 52 0.59 -17.92 1.17
C VAL A 52 0.76 -17.68 2.67
N LEU A 53 0.13 -16.62 3.19
CA LEU A 53 0.28 -16.23 4.58
C LEU A 53 -0.57 -17.11 5.50
N THR A 54 -0.01 -17.49 6.64
CA THR A 54 -0.86 -18.01 7.72
C THR A 54 -1.67 -16.88 8.35
N PRO A 55 -2.79 -17.17 9.03
CA PRO A 55 -3.58 -16.14 9.71
C PRO A 55 -2.76 -15.32 10.72
N GLU A 56 -1.78 -15.93 11.39
CA GLU A 56 -0.90 -15.26 12.33
C GLU A 56 0.07 -14.31 11.63
N GLN A 57 0.67 -14.74 10.51
CA GLN A 57 1.52 -13.89 9.69
C GLN A 57 0.73 -12.71 9.12
N ALA A 58 -0.48 -12.93 8.65
CA ALA A 58 -1.34 -11.89 8.12
C ALA A 58 -1.65 -10.83 9.18
N LYS A 59 -1.97 -11.22 10.43
CA LYS A 59 -2.19 -10.30 11.54
C LYS A 59 -0.94 -9.47 11.86
N GLN A 60 0.24 -10.10 11.86
CA GLN A 60 1.49 -9.38 12.08
C GLN A 60 1.77 -8.36 10.97
N ILE A 61 1.59 -8.76 9.69
CA ILE A 61 1.76 -7.88 8.54
C ILE A 61 0.75 -6.74 8.60
N GLU A 62 -0.52 -7.01 8.91
CA GLU A 62 -1.53 -5.96 9.08
C GLU A 62 -1.16 -4.97 10.18
N ALA A 63 -0.65 -5.46 11.33
CA ALA A 63 -0.19 -4.59 12.40
C ALA A 63 0.98 -3.70 11.95
N ILE A 64 1.98 -4.25 11.24
CA ILE A 64 3.12 -3.49 10.74
C ILE A 64 2.68 -2.46 9.70
N THR A 65 1.89 -2.86 8.70
CA THR A 65 1.45 -1.97 7.61
C THR A 65 0.56 -0.85 8.13
N SER A 66 -0.25 -1.12 9.18
CA SER A 66 -1.08 -0.12 9.85
C SER A 66 -0.25 0.89 10.66
N GLN A 67 0.99 0.60 11.03
CA GLN A 67 1.91 1.59 11.61
C GLN A 67 2.63 2.39 10.53
N ILE A 68 2.85 1.82 9.34
CA ILE A 68 3.45 2.52 8.20
C ILE A 68 2.45 3.53 7.61
N ILE A 69 1.20 3.12 7.39
CA ILE A 69 0.11 3.99 6.92
C ILE A 69 -1.08 3.82 7.89
N PRO A 70 -1.08 4.56 9.00
CA PRO A 70 -2.09 4.42 10.02
C PRO A 70 -3.45 4.98 9.59
N THR A 71 -4.51 4.46 10.19
CA THR A 71 -5.85 5.03 10.14
C THR A 71 -5.94 6.14 11.19
N ASP A 72 -6.26 7.35 10.75
CA ASP A 72 -6.54 8.53 11.59
C ASP A 72 -7.83 9.21 11.12
N GLU A 73 -7.82 10.51 10.80
CA GLU A 73 -8.95 11.17 10.11
C GLU A 73 -9.10 10.68 8.66
N LEU A 74 -8.09 10.00 8.14
CA LEU A 74 -8.08 9.37 6.82
C LEU A 74 -7.89 7.85 6.96
N PRO A 75 -8.44 7.05 6.05
CA PRO A 75 -8.24 5.62 6.04
C PRO A 75 -6.78 5.25 5.77
N GLY A 76 -6.34 4.13 6.35
CA GLY A 76 -4.96 3.64 6.26
C GLY A 76 -4.79 2.35 5.46
N ALA A 77 -3.69 1.65 5.75
CA ALA A 77 -3.32 0.39 5.07
C ALA A 77 -4.36 -0.71 5.29
N ARG A 78 -5.02 -0.74 6.44
CA ARG A 78 -6.04 -1.73 6.77
C ARG A 78 -7.25 -1.60 5.87
N GLU A 79 -7.81 -0.40 5.72
CA GLU A 79 -8.98 -0.13 4.89
C GLU A 79 -8.67 -0.36 3.41
N ALA A 80 -7.44 -0.06 2.99
CA ALA A 80 -6.98 -0.33 1.63
C ALA A 80 -6.75 -1.83 1.34
N GLY A 81 -6.77 -2.68 2.37
CA GLY A 81 -6.57 -4.12 2.22
C GLY A 81 -5.15 -4.51 1.83
N VAL A 82 -4.15 -3.77 2.30
CA VAL A 82 -2.73 -3.96 1.93
C VAL A 82 -2.23 -5.38 2.21
N VAL A 83 -2.68 -6.02 3.29
CA VAL A 83 -2.28 -7.40 3.63
C VAL A 83 -2.63 -8.41 2.53
N TYR A 84 -3.77 -8.24 1.86
CA TYR A 84 -4.18 -9.11 0.76
C TYR A 84 -3.31 -8.91 -0.48
N PHE A 85 -2.94 -7.66 -0.77
CA PHE A 85 -1.98 -7.37 -1.83
C PHE A 85 -0.63 -8.06 -1.55
N ILE A 86 -0.12 -7.97 -0.32
CA ILE A 86 1.14 -8.61 0.08
C ILE A 86 1.05 -10.12 -0.08
N ASP A 87 -0.04 -10.75 0.34
CA ASP A 87 -0.26 -12.19 0.16
C ASP A 87 -0.18 -12.60 -1.31
N ARG A 88 -0.85 -11.88 -2.20
CA ARG A 88 -0.83 -12.13 -3.65
C ARG A 88 0.54 -11.84 -4.27
N ALA A 89 1.20 -10.78 -3.83
CA ALA A 89 2.58 -10.47 -4.27
C ALA A 89 3.54 -11.61 -3.92
N LEU A 90 3.47 -12.12 -2.70
CA LEU A 90 4.28 -13.25 -2.25
C LEU A 90 3.94 -14.57 -2.98
N LYS A 91 2.75 -14.70 -3.52
CA LYS A 91 2.41 -15.85 -4.36
C LYS A 91 3.01 -15.74 -5.76
N THR A 92 3.17 -14.53 -6.26
CA THR A 92 3.44 -14.23 -7.67
C THR A 92 4.80 -13.58 -7.88
N PHE A 93 4.82 -12.29 -8.16
CA PHE A 93 6.00 -11.54 -8.60
C PHE A 93 7.06 -11.31 -7.51
N ALA A 94 6.69 -11.41 -6.23
CA ALA A 94 7.61 -11.26 -5.09
C ALA A 94 7.83 -12.59 -4.34
N SER A 95 7.61 -13.73 -5.01
CA SER A 95 7.73 -15.05 -4.40
C SER A 95 9.13 -15.37 -3.87
N ASP A 96 10.15 -14.76 -4.45
CA ASP A 96 11.55 -14.84 -4.03
C ASP A 96 11.82 -14.11 -2.70
N THR A 97 10.95 -13.19 -2.30
CA THR A 97 11.05 -12.46 -1.02
C THR A 97 10.43 -13.20 0.16
N ARG A 98 9.76 -14.34 -0.03
CA ARG A 98 9.16 -15.13 1.07
C ARG A 98 10.12 -15.42 2.22
N PRO A 99 11.37 -15.89 1.98
CA PRO A 99 12.31 -16.13 3.08
C PRO A 99 12.65 -14.85 3.86
N VAL A 100 12.64 -13.69 3.18
CA VAL A 100 12.87 -12.40 3.83
C VAL A 100 11.70 -12.05 4.76
N TYR A 101 10.45 -12.32 4.32
CA TYR A 101 9.27 -12.14 5.16
C TYR A 101 9.27 -13.07 6.37
N GLU A 102 9.57 -14.36 6.20
CA GLU A 102 9.64 -15.33 7.29
C GLU A 102 10.65 -14.91 8.36
N LYS A 103 11.87 -14.57 7.93
CA LYS A 103 12.90 -14.06 8.82
C LYS A 103 12.51 -12.73 9.47
N GLY A 104 11.97 -11.81 8.69
CA GLY A 104 11.58 -10.48 9.15
C GLY A 104 10.48 -10.54 10.22
N LEU A 105 9.47 -11.37 10.07
CA LEU A 105 8.41 -11.57 11.06
C LEU A 105 8.95 -12.23 12.36
N ALA A 106 9.94 -13.13 12.23
CA ALA A 106 10.63 -13.67 13.40
C ALA A 106 11.44 -12.59 14.14
N ASP A 107 12.13 -11.71 13.38
CA ASP A 107 12.84 -10.56 13.98
C ASP A 107 11.89 -9.58 14.66
N VAL A 108 10.71 -9.29 14.08
CA VAL A 108 9.66 -8.48 14.73
C VAL A 108 9.20 -9.08 16.03
N SER A 109 8.99 -10.40 16.07
CA SER A 109 8.59 -11.10 17.31
C SER A 109 9.69 -11.04 18.37
N ARG A 110 10.95 -11.14 17.97
CA ARG A 110 12.10 -10.97 18.87
C ARG A 110 12.17 -9.54 19.43
N ILE A 111 12.06 -8.53 18.57
CA ILE A 111 12.03 -7.11 18.98
C ILE A 111 10.88 -6.85 19.96
N ALA A 112 9.69 -7.39 19.68
CA ALA A 112 8.54 -7.25 20.55
C ALA A 112 8.82 -7.82 21.96
N ALA A 113 9.41 -9.01 22.05
CA ALA A 113 9.73 -9.65 23.32
C ALA A 113 10.86 -8.93 24.08
N GLU A 114 11.82 -8.34 23.37
CA GLU A 114 12.92 -7.56 23.96
C GLU A 114 12.44 -6.23 24.54
N LEU A 115 11.57 -5.52 23.79
CA LEU A 115 11.03 -4.23 24.24
C LEU A 115 9.95 -4.39 25.32
N PHE A 116 9.13 -5.43 25.19
CA PHE A 116 7.94 -5.62 26.03
C PHE A 116 7.85 -7.07 26.50
N PRO A 117 8.49 -7.42 27.65
CA PRO A 117 8.42 -8.76 28.20
C PRO A 117 6.98 -9.25 28.39
N GLY A 118 6.65 -10.38 27.75
CA GLY A 118 5.31 -10.96 27.76
C GLY A 118 4.54 -10.80 26.44
N ILE A 119 4.96 -9.92 25.53
CA ILE A 119 4.41 -9.81 24.17
C ILE A 119 5.16 -10.76 23.25
N ARG A 120 4.43 -11.65 22.57
CA ARG A 120 5.00 -12.65 21.64
C ARG A 120 4.82 -12.29 20.19
N SER A 121 3.82 -11.50 19.89
CA SER A 121 3.49 -11.04 18.55
C SER A 121 3.18 -9.54 18.57
N ILE A 122 3.59 -8.82 17.53
CA ILE A 122 3.21 -7.41 17.36
C ILE A 122 1.69 -7.23 17.33
N SER A 123 0.93 -8.23 16.88
CA SER A 123 -0.54 -8.18 16.88
C SER A 123 -1.14 -8.17 18.30
N ASP A 124 -0.41 -8.61 19.31
CA ASP A 124 -0.85 -8.64 20.71
C ASP A 124 -0.50 -7.33 21.45
N ALA A 125 0.30 -6.48 20.84
CA ALA A 125 0.78 -5.22 21.39
C ALA A 125 -0.27 -4.10 21.27
N THR A 126 -0.21 -3.12 22.18
CA THR A 126 -1.03 -1.90 22.03
C THR A 126 -0.53 -1.07 20.85
N PRO A 127 -1.35 -0.14 20.30
CA PRO A 127 -0.94 0.72 19.19
C PRO A 127 0.38 1.47 19.45
N GLU A 128 0.59 1.96 20.67
CA GLU A 128 1.80 2.66 21.07
C GLU A 128 3.03 1.72 21.13
N GLN A 129 2.81 0.48 21.56
CA GLN A 129 3.86 -0.55 21.58
C GLN A 129 4.18 -1.01 20.15
N GLN A 130 3.16 -1.18 19.30
CA GLN A 130 3.36 -1.49 17.88
C GLN A 130 4.20 -0.43 17.19
N GLN A 131 3.92 0.86 17.45
CA GLN A 131 4.71 1.96 16.92
C GLN A 131 6.19 1.86 17.31
N GLN A 132 6.49 1.53 18.57
CA GLN A 132 7.86 1.38 19.04
C GLN A 132 8.56 0.16 18.42
N ILE A 133 7.85 -0.96 18.29
CA ILE A 133 8.36 -2.17 17.64
C ILE A 133 8.69 -1.88 16.16
N VAL A 134 7.79 -1.20 15.45
CA VAL A 134 8.02 -0.86 14.03
C VAL A 134 9.14 0.17 13.89
N ALA A 135 9.24 1.15 14.77
CA ALA A 135 10.35 2.10 14.76
C ALA A 135 11.71 1.40 14.94
N GLU A 136 11.81 0.45 15.85
CA GLU A 136 13.02 -0.37 16.05
C GLU A 136 13.31 -1.24 14.83
N LEU A 137 12.29 -1.89 14.26
CA LEU A 137 12.42 -2.66 13.03
C LEU A 137 12.98 -1.79 11.88
N MET A 138 12.46 -0.59 11.68
CA MET A 138 12.88 0.30 10.60
C MET A 138 14.29 0.88 10.79
N SER A 139 14.78 0.92 12.04
CA SER A 139 16.16 1.31 12.36
C SER A 139 17.18 0.18 12.27
N SER A 140 16.71 -1.07 12.16
CA SER A 140 17.56 -2.27 12.16
C SER A 140 18.42 -2.34 10.91
N ALA A 141 19.74 -2.36 11.08
CA ALA A 141 20.68 -2.55 9.98
C ALA A 141 20.83 -4.04 9.62
N GLY A 142 21.06 -4.31 8.32
CA GLY A 142 21.42 -5.65 7.84
C GLY A 142 20.26 -6.59 7.52
N SER A 143 19.04 -6.10 7.46
CA SER A 143 17.86 -6.83 6.96
C SER A 143 17.21 -6.05 5.82
N ASP A 144 16.83 -6.76 4.76
CA ASP A 144 16.07 -6.18 3.65
C ASP A 144 14.56 -6.07 3.95
N PHE A 145 14.09 -6.74 5.00
CA PHE A 145 12.67 -6.81 5.33
C PHE A 145 12.02 -5.45 5.58
N PRO A 146 12.63 -4.51 6.34
CA PRO A 146 12.04 -3.19 6.54
C PRO A 146 11.77 -2.45 5.24
N GLN A 147 12.71 -2.47 4.31
CA GLN A 147 12.57 -1.82 3.01
C GLN A 147 11.52 -2.51 2.14
N ILE A 148 11.49 -3.83 2.13
CA ILE A 148 10.56 -4.61 1.31
C ILE A 148 9.13 -4.43 1.82
N ILE A 149 8.87 -4.57 3.12
CA ILE A 149 7.51 -4.43 3.66
C ILE A 149 7.01 -3.00 3.50
N TRP A 150 7.89 -2.00 3.65
CA TRP A 150 7.55 -0.61 3.41
C TRP A 150 7.15 -0.37 1.95
N THR A 151 7.93 -0.89 0.99
CA THR A 151 7.65 -0.78 -0.45
C THR A 151 6.33 -1.48 -0.81
N HIS A 152 6.14 -2.71 -0.32
CA HIS A 152 4.90 -3.45 -0.57
C HIS A 152 3.69 -2.79 0.08
N THR A 153 3.85 -2.12 1.23
CA THR A 153 2.78 -1.33 1.84
C THR A 153 2.36 -0.16 0.96
N LEU A 154 3.33 0.58 0.41
CA LEU A 154 3.02 1.69 -0.52
C LEU A 154 2.34 1.18 -1.80
N PHE A 155 2.81 0.08 -2.35
CA PHE A 155 2.19 -0.51 -3.54
C PHE A 155 0.76 -0.97 -3.25
N GLY A 156 0.55 -1.70 -2.15
CA GLY A 156 -0.78 -2.13 -1.74
C GLY A 156 -1.74 -0.98 -1.46
N PHE A 157 -1.21 0.21 -1.11
CA PHE A 157 -2.00 1.39 -0.82
C PHE A 157 -2.27 2.29 -2.03
N LEU A 158 -1.35 2.36 -3.00
CA LEU A 158 -1.38 3.35 -4.07
C LEU A 158 -1.59 2.77 -5.48
N LEU A 159 -1.38 1.47 -5.67
CA LEU A 159 -1.60 0.85 -6.97
C LEU A 159 -3.07 0.91 -7.38
N ASP A 160 -3.31 0.68 -8.65
CA ASP A 160 -4.65 0.60 -9.20
C ASP A 160 -5.44 -0.53 -8.50
N PRO A 161 -6.69 -0.34 -8.09
CA PRO A 161 -7.53 -1.40 -7.53
C PRO A 161 -7.68 -2.63 -8.44
N GLU A 162 -7.59 -2.45 -9.77
CA GLU A 162 -7.52 -3.57 -10.70
C GLU A 162 -6.28 -4.43 -10.47
N ALA A 163 -5.24 -3.86 -9.85
CA ALA A 163 -4.06 -4.56 -9.37
C ALA A 163 -4.26 -5.29 -8.02
N GLY A 164 -5.48 -5.44 -7.53
CA GLY A 164 -5.79 -6.13 -6.28
C GLY A 164 -5.31 -5.44 -5.00
N ALA A 165 -5.01 -4.16 -5.12
CA ALA A 165 -4.54 -3.29 -4.06
C ALA A 165 -5.56 -2.17 -3.85
N ASN A 166 -5.29 -1.23 -2.94
CA ASN A 166 -6.00 0.03 -2.84
C ASN A 166 -7.54 -0.13 -2.92
N ARG A 167 -8.08 -1.03 -2.10
CA ARG A 167 -9.52 -1.34 -2.07
C ARG A 167 -10.34 -0.06 -2.02
N ASP A 168 -11.39 0.00 -2.83
CA ASP A 168 -12.31 1.14 -2.90
C ASP A 168 -11.63 2.49 -3.21
N TYR A 169 -10.46 2.45 -3.86
CA TYR A 169 -9.66 3.64 -4.17
C TYR A 169 -9.23 4.44 -2.92
N VAL A 170 -9.11 3.77 -1.78
CA VAL A 170 -8.80 4.38 -0.48
C VAL A 170 -7.52 5.23 -0.57
N GLY A 171 -6.42 4.66 -1.06
CA GLY A 171 -5.16 5.39 -1.18
C GLY A 171 -5.24 6.58 -2.14
N TRP A 172 -5.94 6.42 -3.27
CA TRP A 172 -6.12 7.52 -4.23
C TRP A 172 -6.95 8.65 -3.64
N LYS A 173 -8.02 8.34 -2.90
CA LYS A 173 -8.82 9.35 -2.20
C LYS A 173 -7.98 10.11 -1.17
N VAL A 174 -7.10 9.41 -0.44
CA VAL A 174 -6.19 10.03 0.54
C VAL A 174 -5.22 11.02 -0.11
N ILE A 175 -4.63 10.68 -1.25
CA ILE A 175 -3.73 11.60 -1.99
C ILE A 175 -4.48 12.61 -2.87
N GLY A 176 -5.81 12.53 -2.94
CA GLY A 176 -6.66 13.39 -3.75
C GLY A 176 -6.56 13.12 -5.25
N ARG A 177 -6.24 11.88 -5.63
CA ARG A 177 -6.30 11.44 -7.01
C ARG A 177 -7.73 11.03 -7.35
N ASP A 178 -8.21 11.54 -8.49
CA ASP A 178 -9.49 11.08 -9.07
C ASP A 178 -9.35 9.62 -9.56
N PRO A 179 -10.29 8.72 -9.24
CA PRO A 179 -10.30 7.34 -9.72
C PRO A 179 -10.70 7.24 -11.20
N ALA A 180 -10.14 8.07 -12.06
CA ALA A 180 -10.36 8.05 -13.50
C ALA A 180 -9.18 7.37 -14.21
N HIS A 181 -9.48 6.46 -15.14
CA HIS A 181 -8.48 5.84 -16.04
C HIS A 181 -8.22 6.67 -17.29
N SER A 182 -9.08 7.64 -17.57
CA SER A 182 -8.90 8.62 -18.64
C SER A 182 -9.28 10.01 -18.15
N PHE A 183 -8.52 10.99 -18.60
CA PHE A 183 -8.75 12.38 -18.25
C PHE A 183 -9.07 13.17 -19.51
N SER A 184 -10.04 14.07 -19.40
CA SER A 184 -10.34 15.03 -20.46
C SER A 184 -9.56 16.32 -20.22
N PRO A 185 -9.15 17.03 -21.29
CA PRO A 185 -8.54 18.34 -21.15
C PRO A 185 -9.46 19.32 -20.39
N PRO A 186 -8.90 20.33 -19.70
CA PRO A 186 -7.47 20.67 -19.64
C PRO A 186 -6.70 19.78 -18.64
N PHE A 187 -5.50 19.31 -19.01
CA PHE A 187 -4.70 18.43 -18.16
C PHE A 187 -3.87 19.17 -17.12
N GLY A 188 -3.80 20.49 -17.21
CA GLY A 188 -3.04 21.30 -16.26
C GLY A 188 -3.36 22.77 -16.38
N PHE A 189 -2.71 23.57 -15.51
CA PHE A 189 -2.93 25.01 -15.47
C PHE A 189 -2.63 25.70 -16.82
N TYR A 190 -1.57 25.27 -17.53
CA TYR A 190 -1.18 25.82 -18.82
C TYR A 190 -2.08 25.38 -19.97
N ASP A 191 -2.68 24.20 -19.86
CA ASP A 191 -3.55 23.66 -20.92
C ASP A 191 -4.93 24.31 -20.94
N ARG A 192 -5.36 24.85 -19.78
CA ARG A 192 -6.67 25.50 -19.64
C ARG A 192 -6.86 26.65 -20.64
N ASP A 193 -5.80 27.41 -20.90
CA ASP A 193 -5.83 28.61 -21.72
C ASP A 193 -5.30 28.38 -23.15
N TYR A 194 -4.98 27.10 -23.50
CA TYR A 194 -4.48 26.74 -24.84
C TYR A 194 -5.63 26.63 -25.84
N PRO A 195 -5.68 27.50 -26.86
CA PRO A 195 -6.85 27.59 -27.76
C PRO A 195 -7.17 26.31 -28.53
N GLY A 196 -6.17 25.47 -28.81
CA GLY A 196 -6.33 24.19 -29.50
C GLY A 196 -7.09 23.12 -28.72
N TRP A 197 -7.19 23.26 -27.39
CA TRP A 197 -7.87 22.30 -26.52
C TRP A 197 -9.35 22.63 -26.30
N GLN A 198 -9.75 23.86 -26.52
CA GLN A 198 -11.12 24.31 -26.30
C GLN A 198 -12.08 23.86 -27.46
N ALA A 199 -11.52 23.47 -28.59
CA ALA A 199 -12.28 23.04 -29.74
C ALA A 199 -13.02 21.69 -29.59
N ASN A 200 -12.62 20.88 -28.59
CA ASN A 200 -13.19 19.54 -28.31
C ASN A 200 -13.93 19.49 -26.97
N SER A 201 -14.46 20.58 -26.48
CA SER A 201 -15.31 20.58 -25.28
C SER A 201 -16.54 19.68 -25.50
N PRO A 202 -16.90 18.79 -24.53
CA PRO A 202 -18.00 17.82 -24.70
C PRO A 202 -19.39 18.45 -24.84
N GLU A 203 -19.53 19.77 -24.82
CA GLU A 203 -20.78 20.46 -25.06
C GLU A 203 -21.24 20.47 -26.53
N THR A 204 -20.39 20.06 -27.47
CA THR A 204 -20.72 20.07 -28.90
C THR A 204 -21.31 18.75 -29.42
N ASP A 205 -21.42 17.69 -28.64
CA ASP A 205 -22.02 16.41 -29.03
C ASP A 205 -23.47 16.21 -28.53
N LYS A 206 -24.21 17.31 -28.34
CA LYS A 206 -25.65 17.28 -28.20
C LYS A 206 -26.29 17.74 -29.49
N ARG A 207 -26.29 16.85 -30.54
CA ARG A 207 -27.26 16.88 -31.64
C ARG A 207 -27.70 15.49 -31.96
#